data_a56b79a1d7898c2cf2ffd76a9a13d06b
#
_entry.id   a56b79a1d7898c2cf2ffd76a9a13d06b
#
_cell.length_a   1.000
_cell.length_b   1.000
_cell.length_c   1.000
_cell.angle_alpha   90.00
_cell.angle_beta   90.00
_cell.angle_gamma   90.00
#
_symmetry.space_group_name_H-M   'P 1'
#
loop_
_entity.id
_entity.type
_entity.pdbx_description
1 polymer ?
#
loop_
_entity_poly.entity_id
_entity_poly.type
_entity_poly.pdbx_seq_one_letter_code
_entity_poly.pdbx_strand_id
1 'polypeptide(L)'
;MNGRGYQSRSSWRDVESILGDDAISALERPIAEASSLPNACYTDPAWQALEYDRLFARTWFVAGFTQDIPDPGDAMPVEAAGMPLLILRDHDSEVRVFHNVCRHRGAVLVDKPCSNLKILTCPYHAWAYGLDGGLRTRPHFHGGNQHDVVRDDPDAPGLVPVRAEVWHHWIFINLDGKAPPLADYLSPALERIDDYDLSASQHAGTVHFDIATNWKFAMENYIEPYHVFAAHPRLHAFVPMAKREPSRIDRHVMWNQYIFDQAEEGRGAGLPHFPGLSHEATHRGSWFILPVPFGLEVYPDHVASFHVTPIAPDLCHERIDIYLIGEAADAPRYEPQRQAVLEMWRDLNKEDVGLIESLQKGRTSPAYDGGRLSPYWDEAPLHLSRMILEGMR
;
A
#
# COMPACT_ATOMS: atom_id res chain seq x y z
N MET A 1 9.95 3.44 28.97
CA MET A 1 9.31 2.95 27.74
C MET A 1 9.82 1.55 27.45
N ASN A 2 9.09 0.51 27.85
CA ASN A 2 9.38 -0.88 27.47
C ASN A 2 8.21 -1.43 26.65
N GLY A 3 7.85 -0.74 25.56
CA GLY A 3 7.07 -1.33 24.50
C GLY A 3 7.98 -2.32 23.79
N ARG A 4 7.71 -3.62 23.90
CA ARG A 4 8.37 -4.58 23.03
C ARG A 4 7.87 -4.30 21.63
N GLY A 5 8.72 -3.69 20.80
CA GLY A 5 8.47 -3.55 19.37
C GLY A 5 8.22 -4.91 18.74
N TYR A 6 7.70 -4.92 17.53
CA TYR A 6 7.48 -6.13 16.76
C TYR A 6 8.75 -6.98 16.72
N GLN A 7 8.63 -8.27 16.97
CA GLN A 7 9.69 -9.26 16.86
C GLN A 7 9.23 -10.38 15.96
N SER A 8 9.94 -10.59 14.87
CA SER A 8 9.70 -11.71 13.96
C SER A 8 9.76 -13.04 14.74
N ARG A 9 8.82 -13.92 14.44
CA ARG A 9 8.69 -15.26 15.05
C ARG A 9 9.22 -16.36 14.16
N SER A 10 9.47 -16.07 12.89
CA SER A 10 9.94 -16.99 11.87
C SER A 10 11.42 -16.78 11.57
N SER A 11 12.02 -17.74 10.89
CA SER A 11 13.43 -17.76 10.49
C SER A 11 13.55 -17.92 8.97
N TRP A 12 14.77 -17.71 8.43
CA TRP A 12 15.07 -18.00 7.03
C TRP A 12 14.85 -19.49 6.69
N ARG A 13 15.07 -20.41 7.65
CA ARG A 13 14.81 -21.85 7.46
C ARG A 13 13.34 -22.14 7.17
N ASP A 14 12.40 -21.35 7.70
CA ASP A 14 10.99 -21.53 7.39
C ASP A 14 10.70 -21.15 5.93
N VAL A 15 11.38 -20.13 5.41
CA VAL A 15 11.34 -19.75 3.98
C VAL A 15 11.92 -20.86 3.11
N GLU A 16 13.14 -21.33 3.45
CA GLU A 16 13.80 -22.42 2.73
C GLU A 16 12.97 -23.71 2.72
N SER A 17 12.24 -24.01 3.80
CA SER A 17 11.40 -25.20 3.89
C SER A 17 10.22 -25.20 2.92
N ILE A 18 9.73 -24.02 2.53
CA ILE A 18 8.62 -23.87 1.55
C ILE A 18 9.16 -23.81 0.12
N LEU A 19 10.24 -23.06 -0.12
CA LEU A 19 10.76 -22.82 -1.47
C LEU A 19 11.67 -23.96 -1.97
N GLY A 20 12.55 -24.44 -1.11
CA GLY A 20 13.68 -25.29 -1.51
C GLY A 20 14.81 -24.53 -2.21
N ASP A 21 16.00 -25.08 -2.16
CA ASP A 21 17.23 -24.45 -2.69
C ASP A 21 17.17 -24.25 -4.22
N ASP A 22 16.52 -25.16 -4.95
CA ASP A 22 16.40 -25.08 -6.41
C ASP A 22 15.60 -23.87 -6.85
N ALA A 23 14.48 -23.56 -6.18
CA ALA A 23 13.65 -22.42 -6.50
C ALA A 23 14.33 -21.09 -6.15
N ILE A 24 15.02 -21.03 -5.00
CA ILE A 24 15.83 -19.86 -4.60
C ILE A 24 16.93 -19.61 -5.64
N SER A 25 17.66 -20.66 -6.03
CA SER A 25 18.71 -20.57 -7.07
C SER A 25 18.15 -20.14 -8.41
N ALA A 26 16.94 -20.60 -8.79
CA ALA A 26 16.31 -20.26 -10.06
C ALA A 26 15.92 -18.76 -10.13
N LEU A 27 15.49 -18.16 -9.03
CA LEU A 27 15.21 -16.72 -8.95
C LEU A 27 16.47 -15.85 -9.11
N GLU A 28 17.61 -16.33 -8.68
CA GLU A 28 18.88 -15.60 -8.72
C GLU A 28 19.60 -15.67 -10.07
N ARG A 29 19.16 -16.54 -10.99
CA ARG A 29 19.75 -16.68 -12.35
C ARG A 29 19.49 -15.43 -13.22
N PRO A 30 20.30 -15.23 -14.28
CA PRO A 30 19.96 -14.26 -15.31
C PRO A 30 18.55 -14.48 -15.85
N ILE A 31 17.83 -13.43 -16.24
CA ILE A 31 16.41 -13.48 -16.61
C ILE A 31 16.08 -14.55 -17.67
N ALA A 32 16.98 -14.78 -18.63
CA ALA A 32 16.79 -15.81 -19.67
C ALA A 32 16.72 -17.26 -19.11
N GLU A 33 17.20 -17.48 -17.90
CA GLU A 33 17.26 -18.77 -17.19
C GLU A 33 16.47 -18.75 -15.86
N ALA A 34 16.00 -17.58 -15.46
CA ALA A 34 15.25 -17.41 -14.23
C ALA A 34 13.82 -17.93 -14.36
N SER A 35 13.21 -18.24 -13.24
CA SER A 35 11.77 -18.50 -13.13
C SER A 35 11.13 -17.54 -12.13
N SER A 36 9.81 -17.36 -12.20
CA SER A 36 9.06 -16.63 -11.19
C SER A 36 9.00 -17.41 -9.86
N LEU A 37 8.45 -16.77 -8.81
CA LEU A 37 8.19 -17.44 -7.53
C LEU A 37 7.35 -18.72 -7.72
N PRO A 38 7.63 -19.80 -6.97
CA PRO A 38 6.87 -21.04 -6.99
C PRO A 38 5.39 -20.86 -6.63
N ASN A 39 4.56 -21.81 -7.02
CA ASN A 39 3.12 -21.79 -6.75
C ASN A 39 2.80 -21.61 -5.25
N ALA A 40 3.58 -22.22 -4.36
CA ALA A 40 3.41 -22.07 -2.90
C ALA A 40 3.42 -20.62 -2.44
N CYS A 41 4.19 -19.74 -3.07
CA CYS A 41 4.24 -18.32 -2.74
C CYS A 41 2.91 -17.58 -3.02
N TYR A 42 2.03 -18.15 -3.81
CA TYR A 42 0.74 -17.56 -4.17
C TYR A 42 -0.45 -18.31 -3.58
N THR A 43 -0.25 -19.49 -3.03
CA THR A 43 -1.35 -20.37 -2.61
C THR A 43 -1.25 -20.87 -1.18
N ASP A 44 -0.06 -20.82 -0.54
CA ASP A 44 0.16 -21.39 0.78
C ASP A 44 -0.07 -20.31 1.88
N PRO A 45 -1.03 -20.52 2.82
CA PRO A 45 -1.19 -19.63 3.95
C PRO A 45 0.07 -19.50 4.84
N ALA A 46 0.92 -20.54 4.89
CA ALA A 46 2.17 -20.46 5.64
C ALA A 46 3.14 -19.46 5.00
N TRP A 47 3.17 -19.39 3.66
CA TRP A 47 3.95 -18.38 2.96
C TRP A 47 3.43 -16.96 3.26
N GLN A 48 2.13 -16.72 3.21
CA GLN A 48 1.56 -15.42 3.56
C GLN A 48 1.90 -15.01 5.00
N ALA A 49 1.87 -15.95 5.93
CA ALA A 49 2.28 -15.67 7.32
C ALA A 49 3.76 -15.26 7.42
N LEU A 50 4.64 -15.83 6.58
CA LEU A 50 6.04 -15.41 6.48
C LEU A 50 6.16 -14.02 5.85
N GLU A 51 5.39 -13.71 4.80
CA GLU A 51 5.35 -12.36 4.21
C GLU A 51 4.99 -11.31 5.27
N TYR A 52 3.97 -11.57 6.09
CA TYR A 52 3.58 -10.67 7.17
C TYR A 52 4.68 -10.49 8.22
N ASP A 53 5.29 -11.59 8.65
CA ASP A 53 6.28 -11.60 9.74
C ASP A 53 7.65 -11.04 9.31
N ARG A 54 8.06 -11.24 8.07
CA ARG A 54 9.41 -10.93 7.61
C ARG A 54 9.45 -9.79 6.60
N LEU A 55 8.59 -9.77 5.59
CA LEU A 55 8.59 -8.72 4.58
C LEU A 55 7.88 -7.47 5.09
N PHE A 56 6.57 -7.56 5.36
CA PHE A 56 5.77 -6.39 5.75
C PHE A 56 6.22 -5.79 7.08
N ALA A 57 6.62 -6.62 8.05
CA ALA A 57 7.06 -6.11 9.34
C ALA A 57 8.34 -5.27 9.28
N ARG A 58 9.20 -5.50 8.30
CA ARG A 58 10.54 -4.88 8.21
C ARG A 58 10.65 -3.74 7.21
N THR A 59 9.71 -3.65 6.26
CA THR A 59 9.69 -2.59 5.26
C THR A 59 8.67 -1.51 5.61
N TRP A 60 8.73 -0.39 4.91
CA TRP A 60 7.64 0.56 4.86
C TRP A 60 6.52 0.03 3.99
N PHE A 61 5.27 0.23 4.39
CA PHE A 61 4.10 0.03 3.54
C PHE A 61 2.96 0.97 3.95
N VAL A 62 2.05 1.26 3.03
CA VAL A 62 0.90 2.10 3.29
C VAL A 62 -0.12 1.33 4.12
N ALA A 63 -0.59 1.92 5.21
CA ALA A 63 -1.61 1.34 6.08
C ALA A 63 -2.90 2.17 6.12
N GLY A 64 -2.88 3.40 5.62
CA GLY A 64 -4.05 4.27 5.62
C GLY A 64 -3.83 5.57 4.87
N PHE A 65 -4.85 6.41 4.90
CA PHE A 65 -4.92 7.63 4.11
C PHE A 65 -5.37 8.78 4.99
N THR A 66 -4.79 9.98 4.76
CA THR A 66 -5.09 11.15 5.59
C THR A 66 -6.53 11.62 5.45
N GLN A 67 -7.16 11.39 4.29
CA GLN A 67 -8.58 11.71 4.04
C GLN A 67 -9.56 10.82 4.83
N ASP A 68 -9.13 9.66 5.32
CA ASP A 68 -9.95 8.78 6.15
C ASP A 68 -10.03 9.24 7.61
N ILE A 69 -9.13 10.15 8.01
CA ILE A 69 -9.05 10.75 9.35
C ILE A 69 -8.79 12.27 9.24
N PRO A 70 -9.68 13.05 8.60
CA PRO A 70 -9.43 14.46 8.29
C PRO A 70 -9.31 15.35 9.52
N ASP A 71 -10.06 15.07 10.59
CA ASP A 71 -10.20 15.97 11.74
C ASP A 71 -9.59 15.40 13.02
N PRO A 72 -9.13 16.25 13.95
CA PRO A 72 -8.70 15.82 15.27
C PRO A 72 -9.77 15.03 16.03
N GLY A 73 -9.42 13.84 16.46
CA GLY A 73 -10.34 12.89 17.08
C GLY A 73 -10.92 11.85 16.14
N ASP A 74 -10.56 11.89 14.86
CA ASP A 74 -10.91 10.81 13.91
C ASP A 74 -10.00 9.62 14.12
N ALA A 75 -10.58 8.43 13.98
CA ALA A 75 -9.87 7.18 14.15
C ALA A 75 -10.41 6.09 13.21
N MET A 76 -9.49 5.40 12.56
CA MET A 76 -9.72 4.34 11.59
C MET A 76 -9.04 3.05 12.08
N PRO A 77 -9.78 2.01 12.46
CA PRO A 77 -9.21 0.69 12.66
C PRO A 77 -8.86 0.07 11.31
N VAL A 78 -7.69 -0.53 11.22
CA VAL A 78 -7.20 -1.22 10.02
C VAL A 78 -6.61 -2.57 10.41
N GLU A 79 -6.70 -3.54 9.52
CA GLU A 79 -5.92 -4.76 9.61
C GLU A 79 -4.73 -4.65 8.65
N ALA A 80 -3.53 -4.74 9.19
CA ALA A 80 -2.31 -4.62 8.42
C ALA A 80 -1.30 -5.69 8.82
N ALA A 81 -0.80 -6.44 7.85
CA ALA A 81 0.08 -7.59 8.07
C ALA A 81 -0.46 -8.56 9.14
N GLY A 82 -1.77 -8.86 9.08
CA GLY A 82 -2.45 -9.76 10.02
C GLY A 82 -2.60 -9.23 11.46
N MET A 83 -2.44 -7.92 11.68
CA MET A 83 -2.53 -7.31 13.01
C MET A 83 -3.59 -6.20 13.05
N PRO A 84 -4.38 -6.12 14.14
CA PRO A 84 -5.29 -5.00 14.35
C PRO A 84 -4.50 -3.75 14.75
N LEU A 85 -4.52 -2.73 13.88
CA LEU A 85 -3.94 -1.43 14.13
C LEU A 85 -5.02 -0.36 14.22
N LEU A 86 -4.67 0.77 14.82
CA LEU A 86 -5.51 1.96 14.91
C LEU A 86 -4.73 3.16 14.41
N ILE A 87 -5.22 3.75 13.35
CA ILE A 87 -4.73 5.03 12.82
C ILE A 87 -5.66 6.11 13.33
N LEU A 88 -5.13 7.18 13.86
CA LEU A 88 -5.94 8.29 14.36
C LEU A 88 -5.24 9.65 14.18
N ARG A 89 -6.02 10.71 14.19
CA ARG A 89 -5.52 12.07 14.31
C ARG A 89 -5.73 12.55 15.74
N ASP A 90 -4.65 12.91 16.41
CA ASP A 90 -4.74 13.38 17.79
C ASP A 90 -5.19 14.84 17.91
N HIS A 91 -5.26 15.37 19.12
CA HIS A 91 -5.72 16.75 19.37
C HIS A 91 -4.76 17.81 18.84
N ASP A 92 -3.49 17.47 18.63
CA ASP A 92 -2.47 18.33 18.05
C ASP A 92 -2.41 18.23 16.52
N SER A 93 -3.39 17.54 15.91
CA SER A 93 -3.49 17.25 14.48
C SER A 93 -2.42 16.27 13.95
N GLU A 94 -1.66 15.63 14.84
CA GLU A 94 -0.67 14.64 14.47
C GLU A 94 -1.31 13.30 14.17
N VAL A 95 -0.84 12.64 13.10
CA VAL A 95 -1.22 11.26 12.79
C VAL A 95 -0.45 10.31 13.67
N ARG A 96 -1.18 9.45 14.39
CA ARG A 96 -0.59 8.40 15.24
C ARG A 96 -1.11 7.03 14.84
N VAL A 97 -0.24 6.05 14.96
CA VAL A 97 -0.60 4.65 14.73
C VAL A 97 -0.24 3.83 15.96
N PHE A 98 -1.18 3.02 16.41
CA PHE A 98 -1.00 2.12 17.56
C PHE A 98 -1.43 0.69 17.20
N HIS A 99 -0.90 -0.30 17.92
CA HIS A 99 -1.59 -1.56 18.00
C HIS A 99 -2.96 -1.36 18.66
N ASN A 100 -4.03 -1.75 18.00
CA ASN A 100 -5.43 -1.55 18.42
C ASN A 100 -5.82 -2.54 19.52
N VAL A 101 -5.05 -2.57 20.61
CA VAL A 101 -5.13 -3.59 21.64
C VAL A 101 -5.01 -2.97 23.02
N CYS A 102 -6.03 -3.18 23.86
CA CYS A 102 -6.02 -2.76 25.26
C CYS A 102 -4.91 -3.46 26.05
N ARG A 103 -4.15 -2.69 26.82
CA ARG A 103 -3.00 -3.18 27.61
C ARG A 103 -3.37 -4.02 28.83
N HIS A 104 -4.68 -4.12 29.15
CA HIS A 104 -5.17 -4.95 30.25
C HIS A 104 -5.25 -6.43 29.86
N ARG A 105 -6.14 -6.78 28.94
CA ARG A 105 -6.44 -8.19 28.55
C ARG A 105 -6.57 -8.38 27.04
N GLY A 106 -6.05 -7.46 26.24
CA GLY A 106 -5.94 -7.64 24.81
C GLY A 106 -7.23 -7.40 24.00
N ALA A 107 -8.26 -6.77 24.58
CA ALA A 107 -9.45 -6.43 23.81
C ALA A 107 -9.12 -5.38 22.74
N VAL A 108 -9.71 -5.52 21.55
CA VAL A 108 -9.70 -4.48 20.52
C VAL A 108 -10.41 -3.23 21.05
N LEU A 109 -9.81 -2.06 20.83
CA LEU A 109 -10.32 -0.79 21.38
C LEU A 109 -11.36 -0.15 20.48
N VAL A 110 -11.09 -0.13 19.18
CA VAL A 110 -11.94 0.50 18.16
C VAL A 110 -12.19 -0.54 17.07
N ASP A 111 -13.45 -0.87 16.79
CA ASP A 111 -13.86 -1.90 15.83
C ASP A 111 -14.43 -1.33 14.51
N LYS A 112 -14.69 -0.03 14.47
CA LYS A 112 -15.22 0.68 13.29
C LYS A 112 -14.73 2.13 13.27
N PRO A 113 -14.71 2.79 12.11
CA PRO A 113 -14.37 4.20 12.01
C PRO A 113 -15.20 5.06 12.97
N CYS A 114 -14.56 6.02 13.62
CA CYS A 114 -15.22 6.94 14.52
C CYS A 114 -14.57 8.32 14.48
N SER A 115 -15.35 9.33 14.80
CA SER A 115 -14.93 10.73 14.73
C SER A 115 -15.14 11.45 16.06
N ASN A 116 -14.44 12.57 16.21
CA ASN A 116 -14.57 13.47 17.35
C ASN A 116 -14.29 12.81 18.70
N LEU A 117 -13.44 11.80 18.72
CA LEU A 117 -12.99 11.13 19.94
C LEU A 117 -12.23 12.11 20.84
N LYS A 118 -12.53 12.04 22.14
CA LYS A 118 -11.76 12.76 23.16
C LYS A 118 -10.82 11.81 23.92
N ILE A 119 -11.17 10.55 23.95
CA ILE A 119 -10.47 9.49 24.67
C ILE A 119 -10.83 8.14 24.07
N LEU A 120 -9.90 7.21 24.07
CA LEU A 120 -10.12 5.82 23.66
C LEU A 120 -10.53 5.01 24.89
N THR A 121 -11.72 4.43 24.91
CA THR A 121 -12.22 3.65 26.04
C THR A 121 -12.35 2.19 25.68
N CYS A 122 -11.69 1.32 26.43
CA CYS A 122 -11.77 -0.11 26.26
C CYS A 122 -13.19 -0.63 26.54
N PRO A 123 -13.82 -1.37 25.62
CA PRO A 123 -15.19 -1.85 25.80
C PRO A 123 -15.32 -2.91 26.89
N TYR A 124 -14.20 -3.50 27.34
CA TYR A 124 -14.23 -4.60 28.30
C TYR A 124 -14.28 -4.13 29.76
N HIS A 125 -13.32 -3.29 30.19
CA HIS A 125 -13.24 -2.80 31.59
C HIS A 125 -13.09 -1.30 31.70
N ALA A 126 -13.43 -0.56 30.65
CA ALA A 126 -13.39 0.90 30.57
C ALA A 126 -12.02 1.52 30.91
N TRP A 127 -10.92 0.80 30.68
CA TRP A 127 -9.61 1.45 30.70
C TRP A 127 -9.60 2.50 29.60
N ALA A 128 -9.14 3.71 29.92
CA ALA A 128 -9.20 4.82 29.01
C ALA A 128 -7.80 5.36 28.69
N TYR A 129 -7.56 5.61 27.40
CA TYR A 129 -6.30 6.10 26.86
C TYR A 129 -6.52 7.43 26.15
N GLY A 130 -5.59 8.36 26.32
CA GLY A 130 -5.56 9.56 25.48
C GLY A 130 -5.29 9.23 24.01
N LEU A 131 -5.53 10.18 23.11
CA LEU A 131 -5.22 10.01 21.68
C LEU A 131 -3.70 9.99 21.42
N ASP A 132 -2.89 10.40 22.37
CA ASP A 132 -1.44 10.23 22.43
C ASP A 132 -1.00 8.79 22.83
N GLY A 133 -1.98 7.90 23.11
CA GLY A 133 -1.77 6.52 23.53
C GLY A 133 -1.53 6.34 25.03
N GLY A 134 -1.37 7.43 25.81
CA GLY A 134 -1.12 7.36 27.26
C GLY A 134 -2.35 6.85 28.04
N LEU A 135 -2.16 5.91 28.96
CA LEU A 135 -3.23 5.44 29.85
C LEU A 135 -3.65 6.60 30.78
N ARG A 136 -4.95 6.79 30.94
CA ARG A 136 -5.54 7.88 31.74
C ARG A 136 -6.25 7.38 33.01
N THR A 137 -7.10 6.37 32.86
CA THR A 137 -7.90 5.87 34.00
C THR A 137 -8.10 4.36 33.93
N ARG A 138 -8.20 3.77 35.12
CA ARG A 138 -8.56 2.35 35.34
C ARG A 138 -9.70 2.30 36.38
N PRO A 139 -10.97 2.29 35.93
CA PRO A 139 -12.11 2.25 36.86
C PRO A 139 -12.10 0.99 37.70
N HIS A 140 -12.40 1.13 38.99
CA HIS A 140 -12.48 0.05 39.99
C HIS A 140 -11.23 -0.85 40.09
N PHE A 141 -10.07 -0.37 39.69
CA PHE A 141 -8.85 -1.18 39.54
C PHE A 141 -8.37 -1.79 40.87
N HIS A 142 -8.55 -1.10 41.98
CA HIS A 142 -8.15 -1.53 43.31
C HIS A 142 -9.33 -2.11 44.15
N GLY A 143 -10.51 -2.18 43.57
CA GLY A 143 -11.74 -2.67 44.20
C GLY A 143 -12.96 -1.85 43.85
N GLY A 144 -14.14 -2.21 44.36
CA GLY A 144 -15.37 -1.47 44.08
C GLY A 144 -15.26 0.00 44.52
N ASN A 145 -15.55 0.92 43.60
CA ASN A 145 -15.41 2.38 43.75
C ASN A 145 -13.99 2.90 44.05
N GLN A 146 -12.96 2.08 43.88
CA GLN A 146 -11.55 2.46 44.01
C GLN A 146 -10.95 2.65 42.61
N HIS A 147 -11.18 3.83 42.06
CA HIS A 147 -10.72 4.20 40.72
C HIS A 147 -9.25 4.63 40.75
N ASP A 148 -8.55 4.35 39.67
CA ASP A 148 -7.17 4.74 39.46
C ASP A 148 -7.08 5.77 38.35
N VAL A 149 -6.39 6.88 38.62
CA VAL A 149 -6.09 7.95 37.66
C VAL A 149 -4.57 7.99 37.47
N VAL A 150 -4.11 7.66 36.29
CA VAL A 150 -2.68 7.39 36.00
C VAL A 150 -2.06 8.43 35.06
N ARG A 151 -2.52 9.68 35.12
CA ARG A 151 -2.11 10.73 34.17
C ARG A 151 -0.60 10.94 34.11
N ASP A 152 0.05 10.87 35.28
CA ASP A 152 1.45 11.25 35.45
C ASP A 152 2.35 10.07 35.85
N ASP A 153 1.87 8.82 35.67
CA ASP A 153 2.67 7.62 35.92
C ASP A 153 3.46 7.26 34.66
N PRO A 154 4.79 7.47 34.61
CA PRO A 154 5.60 7.14 33.44
C PRO A 154 5.69 5.64 33.17
N ASP A 155 5.38 4.80 34.17
CA ASP A 155 5.40 3.34 34.07
C ASP A 155 4.03 2.77 33.68
N ALA A 156 2.99 3.60 33.58
CA ALA A 156 1.66 3.15 33.17
C ALA A 156 1.69 2.60 31.74
N PRO A 157 1.06 1.43 31.50
CA PRO A 157 1.14 0.75 30.22
C PRO A 157 0.27 1.44 29.16
N GLY A 158 0.83 2.46 28.49
CA GLY A 158 0.21 3.09 27.31
C GLY A 158 0.05 2.14 26.13
N LEU A 159 -0.68 2.57 25.13
CA LEU A 159 -0.79 1.83 23.85
C LEU A 159 0.60 1.68 23.22
N VAL A 160 0.81 0.59 22.51
CA VAL A 160 2.07 0.34 21.81
C VAL A 160 2.04 1.10 20.49
N PRO A 161 2.92 2.11 20.30
CA PRO A 161 2.97 2.85 19.07
C PRO A 161 3.59 2.01 17.95
N VAL A 162 3.15 2.27 16.73
CA VAL A 162 3.77 1.81 15.48
C VAL A 162 4.46 3.01 14.84
N ARG A 163 5.68 2.82 14.36
CA ARG A 163 6.38 3.87 13.63
C ARG A 163 5.58 4.21 12.37
N ALA A 164 5.22 5.47 12.22
CA ALA A 164 4.46 5.98 11.08
C ALA A 164 5.08 7.28 10.57
N GLU A 165 5.04 7.47 9.27
CA GLU A 165 5.40 8.70 8.60
C GLU A 165 4.33 9.02 7.55
N VAL A 166 3.95 10.29 7.42
CA VAL A 166 2.97 10.75 6.43
C VAL A 166 3.74 11.38 5.27
N TRP A 167 3.44 10.89 4.06
CA TRP A 167 3.89 11.51 2.82
C TRP A 167 2.67 11.91 1.99
N HIS A 168 2.40 13.21 1.92
CA HIS A 168 1.19 13.78 1.32
C HIS A 168 -0.11 13.16 1.88
N HIS A 169 -0.75 12.30 1.09
CA HIS A 169 -2.05 11.69 1.42
C HIS A 169 -1.91 10.32 2.09
N TRP A 170 -0.72 9.72 2.08
CA TRP A 170 -0.48 8.33 2.44
C TRP A 170 0.22 8.21 3.78
N ILE A 171 -0.30 7.32 4.62
CA ILE A 171 0.24 7.01 5.94
C ILE A 171 1.03 5.71 5.83
N PHE A 172 2.34 5.84 5.84
CA PHE A 172 3.26 4.71 5.82
C PHE A 172 3.56 4.26 7.23
N ILE A 173 3.69 2.94 7.43
CA ILE A 173 4.10 2.36 8.70
C ILE A 173 5.29 1.42 8.52
N ASN A 174 6.06 1.28 9.60
CA ASN A 174 7.11 0.26 9.74
C ASN A 174 6.94 -0.42 11.09
N LEU A 175 6.57 -1.71 11.08
CA LEU A 175 6.16 -2.42 12.29
C LEU A 175 7.32 -2.72 13.25
N ASP A 176 8.49 -3.08 12.73
CA ASP A 176 9.66 -3.34 13.57
C ASP A 176 10.43 -2.07 13.98
N GLY A 177 10.07 -0.93 13.41
CA GLY A 177 10.62 0.40 13.73
C GLY A 177 12.07 0.61 13.26
N LYS A 178 12.63 -0.26 12.40
CA LYS A 178 14.05 -0.26 12.04
C LYS A 178 14.36 0.16 10.62
N ALA A 179 13.34 0.31 9.76
CA ALA A 179 13.55 0.77 8.39
C ALA A 179 14.27 2.14 8.36
N PRO A 180 15.06 2.45 7.32
CA PRO A 180 15.59 3.79 7.08
C PRO A 180 14.48 4.85 7.07
N PRO A 181 14.77 6.15 7.16
CA PRO A 181 13.77 7.20 6.97
C PRO A 181 12.95 7.00 5.69
N LEU A 182 11.66 7.28 5.74
CA LEU A 182 10.78 7.10 4.58
C LEU A 182 11.24 7.90 3.36
N ALA A 183 11.73 9.13 3.57
CA ALA A 183 12.26 9.97 2.51
C ALA A 183 13.42 9.32 1.74
N ASP A 184 14.32 8.63 2.45
CA ASP A 184 15.42 7.89 1.81
C ASP A 184 14.89 6.70 1.00
N TYR A 185 13.83 6.07 1.50
CA TYR A 185 13.16 4.97 0.83
C TYR A 185 12.45 5.40 -0.45
N LEU A 186 11.79 6.56 -0.43
CA LEU A 186 11.05 7.11 -1.56
C LEU A 186 11.94 7.86 -2.57
N SER A 187 13.19 8.19 -2.21
CA SER A 187 14.05 9.07 -3.02
C SER A 187 14.16 8.70 -4.51
N PRO A 188 14.20 7.41 -4.93
CA PRO A 188 14.26 7.09 -6.36
C PRO A 188 13.02 7.52 -7.15
N ALA A 189 11.84 7.53 -6.50
CA ALA A 189 10.62 8.02 -7.12
C ALA A 189 10.54 9.55 -7.08
N LEU A 190 10.91 10.16 -5.94
CA LEU A 190 10.85 11.61 -5.74
C LEU A 190 11.66 12.37 -6.80
N GLU A 191 12.84 11.88 -7.16
CA GLU A 191 13.69 12.47 -8.21
C GLU A 191 13.04 12.49 -9.61
N ARG A 192 11.98 11.68 -9.81
CA ARG A 192 11.29 11.52 -11.11
C ARG A 192 9.97 12.25 -11.20
N ILE A 193 9.48 12.74 -10.07
CA ILE A 193 8.22 13.48 -9.95
C ILE A 193 8.43 14.87 -9.34
N ASP A 194 9.65 15.39 -9.30
CA ASP A 194 10.00 16.69 -8.74
C ASP A 194 9.34 17.85 -9.50
N ASP A 195 8.96 17.65 -10.78
CA ASP A 195 8.13 18.58 -11.56
C ASP A 195 6.70 18.76 -10.99
N TYR A 196 6.22 17.81 -10.17
CA TYR A 196 4.83 17.76 -9.72
C TYR A 196 4.71 18.14 -8.24
N ASP A 197 4.11 19.30 -7.96
CA ASP A 197 3.77 19.68 -6.58
C ASP A 197 2.55 18.88 -6.07
N LEU A 198 2.80 17.68 -5.54
CA LEU A 198 1.73 16.83 -5.00
C LEU A 198 0.94 17.47 -3.86
N SER A 199 1.45 18.53 -3.21
CA SER A 199 0.72 19.27 -2.17
C SER A 199 -0.46 20.06 -2.74
N ALA A 200 -0.47 20.32 -4.06
CA ALA A 200 -1.58 20.97 -4.76
C ALA A 200 -2.76 20.00 -5.02
N SER A 201 -2.57 18.71 -4.82
CA SER A 201 -3.61 17.70 -5.08
C SER A 201 -4.49 17.47 -3.86
N GLN A 202 -5.75 17.13 -4.10
CA GLN A 202 -6.74 16.81 -3.06
C GLN A 202 -7.51 15.56 -3.47
N HIS A 203 -7.95 14.77 -2.48
CA HIS A 203 -8.71 13.56 -2.73
C HIS A 203 -10.04 13.88 -3.44
N ALA A 204 -10.32 13.17 -4.53
CA ALA A 204 -11.48 13.42 -5.39
C ALA A 204 -12.44 12.23 -5.47
N GLY A 205 -12.00 11.05 -5.09
CA GLY A 205 -12.83 9.85 -5.05
C GLY A 205 -12.04 8.56 -4.99
N THR A 206 -12.72 7.47 -4.68
CA THR A 206 -12.13 6.14 -4.48
C THR A 206 -12.89 5.09 -5.27
N VAL A 207 -12.16 4.11 -5.79
CA VAL A 207 -12.70 2.88 -6.39
C VAL A 207 -12.16 1.69 -5.60
N HIS A 208 -13.00 0.68 -5.38
CA HIS A 208 -12.62 -0.53 -4.64
C HIS A 208 -12.86 -1.79 -5.45
N PHE A 209 -12.00 -2.78 -5.28
CA PHE A 209 -12.15 -4.13 -5.82
C PHE A 209 -11.77 -5.17 -4.77
N ASP A 210 -12.61 -6.19 -4.64
CA ASP A 210 -12.23 -7.45 -3.99
C ASP A 210 -11.87 -8.43 -5.11
N ILE A 211 -10.62 -8.89 -5.13
CA ILE A 211 -10.08 -9.65 -6.26
C ILE A 211 -9.65 -11.02 -5.74
N ALA A 212 -10.19 -12.08 -6.36
CA ALA A 212 -9.87 -13.47 -6.00
C ALA A 212 -8.46 -13.86 -6.52
N THR A 213 -7.45 -13.15 -6.02
CA THR A 213 -6.05 -13.32 -6.41
C THR A 213 -5.10 -12.98 -5.28
N ASN A 214 -3.87 -13.46 -5.39
CA ASN A 214 -2.77 -13.06 -4.51
C ASN A 214 -2.33 -11.62 -4.81
N TRP A 215 -2.01 -10.85 -3.78
CA TRP A 215 -1.57 -9.46 -3.91
C TRP A 215 -0.38 -9.28 -4.88
N LYS A 216 0.50 -10.28 -4.99
CA LYS A 216 1.65 -10.25 -5.89
C LYS A 216 1.23 -10.18 -7.35
N PHE A 217 0.17 -10.89 -7.75
CA PHE A 217 -0.31 -10.82 -9.12
C PHE A 217 -0.85 -9.44 -9.49
N ALA A 218 -1.52 -8.77 -8.56
CA ALA A 218 -1.96 -7.39 -8.79
C ALA A 218 -0.75 -6.47 -9.02
N MET A 219 0.31 -6.62 -8.24
CA MET A 219 1.52 -5.80 -8.36
C MET A 219 2.39 -6.19 -9.58
N GLU A 220 2.49 -7.47 -9.90
CA GLU A 220 3.19 -7.96 -11.10
C GLU A 220 2.51 -7.45 -12.37
N ASN A 221 1.19 -7.55 -12.47
CA ASN A 221 0.40 -7.04 -13.58
C ASN A 221 0.55 -5.51 -13.69
N TYR A 222 0.45 -4.80 -12.57
CA TYR A 222 0.55 -3.34 -12.53
C TYR A 222 1.86 -2.80 -13.12
N ILE A 223 3.00 -3.47 -12.89
CA ILE A 223 4.31 -2.93 -13.28
C ILE A 223 4.77 -3.37 -14.67
N GLU A 224 4.21 -4.43 -15.24
CA GLU A 224 4.66 -4.91 -16.54
C GLU A 224 3.73 -4.42 -17.67
N PRO A 225 4.23 -3.76 -18.70
CA PRO A 225 3.42 -3.25 -19.80
C PRO A 225 3.17 -4.30 -20.91
N TYR A 226 3.66 -5.53 -20.78
CA TYR A 226 3.62 -6.53 -21.85
C TYR A 226 2.21 -7.02 -22.17
N HIS A 227 1.34 -7.15 -21.14
CA HIS A 227 -0.06 -7.59 -21.33
C HIS A 227 -0.93 -6.53 -22.04
N VAL A 228 -0.53 -5.25 -22.03
CA VAL A 228 -1.39 -4.13 -22.46
C VAL A 228 -1.96 -4.29 -23.86
N PHE A 229 -1.18 -4.82 -24.80
CA PHE A 229 -1.66 -4.99 -26.18
C PHE A 229 -2.79 -6.03 -26.33
N ALA A 230 -2.87 -6.96 -25.39
CA ALA A 230 -3.87 -8.03 -25.39
C ALA A 230 -5.06 -7.69 -24.47
N ALA A 231 -4.80 -7.05 -23.34
CA ALA A 231 -5.77 -6.78 -22.28
C ALA A 231 -6.51 -5.44 -22.47
N HIS A 232 -5.82 -4.41 -22.93
CA HIS A 232 -6.29 -3.01 -22.93
C HIS A 232 -6.33 -2.40 -24.33
N PRO A 233 -7.32 -2.71 -25.18
CA PRO A 233 -7.37 -2.20 -26.55
C PRO A 233 -7.36 -0.66 -26.63
N ARG A 234 -8.04 0.02 -25.69
CA ARG A 234 -8.09 1.48 -25.65
C ARG A 234 -6.74 2.08 -25.25
N LEU A 235 -6.10 1.55 -24.21
CA LEU A 235 -4.78 1.97 -23.76
C LEU A 235 -3.71 1.65 -24.81
N HIS A 236 -3.82 0.50 -25.48
CA HIS A 236 -2.94 0.13 -26.59
C HIS A 236 -3.08 1.07 -27.79
N ALA A 237 -4.31 1.50 -28.11
CA ALA A 237 -4.53 2.49 -29.18
C ALA A 237 -3.93 3.84 -28.83
N PHE A 238 -3.98 4.23 -27.55
CA PHE A 238 -3.43 5.47 -27.03
C PHE A 238 -1.88 5.46 -27.01
N VAL A 239 -1.27 4.40 -26.46
CA VAL A 239 0.19 4.19 -26.48
C VAL A 239 0.50 2.80 -27.02
N PRO A 240 0.72 2.66 -28.33
CA PRO A 240 1.05 1.38 -28.96
C PRO A 240 2.34 0.75 -28.42
N MET A 241 2.46 -0.60 -28.47
CA MET A 241 3.65 -1.32 -28.00
C MET A 241 4.97 -0.82 -28.58
N ALA A 242 4.96 -0.30 -29.80
CA ALA A 242 6.15 0.29 -30.43
C ALA A 242 6.69 1.55 -29.71
N LYS A 243 5.87 2.19 -28.86
CA LYS A 243 6.22 3.36 -28.04
C LYS A 243 6.42 3.01 -26.56
N ARG A 244 6.23 1.75 -26.16
CA ARG A 244 6.39 1.29 -24.79
C ARG A 244 7.80 0.74 -24.56
N GLU A 245 8.29 0.99 -23.37
CA GLU A 245 9.54 0.42 -22.89
C GLU A 245 9.27 -0.49 -21.69
N PRO A 246 10.17 -1.44 -21.39
CA PRO A 246 10.08 -2.22 -20.16
C PRO A 246 10.23 -1.32 -18.96
N SER A 247 9.65 -1.75 -17.84
CA SER A 247 9.77 -1.02 -16.59
C SER A 247 11.21 -1.01 -16.10
N ARG A 248 11.61 0.13 -15.56
CA ARG A 248 12.96 0.39 -15.05
C ARG A 248 13.01 0.12 -13.55
N ILE A 249 14.19 -0.14 -13.06
CA ILE A 249 14.45 -0.48 -11.67
C ILE A 249 15.47 0.51 -11.11
N ASP A 250 15.17 1.05 -9.95
CA ASP A 250 16.13 1.83 -9.17
C ASP A 250 15.98 1.43 -7.69
N ARG A 251 16.93 0.62 -7.22
CA ARG A 251 16.90 0.00 -5.90
C ARG A 251 15.60 -0.82 -5.70
N HIS A 252 14.73 -0.39 -4.82
CA HIS A 252 13.45 -1.02 -4.51
C HIS A 252 12.23 -0.34 -5.17
N VAL A 253 12.46 0.68 -5.99
CA VAL A 253 11.41 1.33 -6.80
C VAL A 253 11.47 0.80 -8.21
N MET A 254 10.34 0.34 -8.71
CA MET A 254 10.15 0.00 -10.11
C MET A 254 9.26 1.07 -10.73
N TRP A 255 9.57 1.48 -11.94
CA TRP A 255 8.84 2.57 -12.56
C TRP A 255 8.84 2.48 -14.09
N ASN A 256 7.83 3.09 -14.69
CA ASN A 256 7.71 3.25 -16.13
C ASN A 256 7.19 4.64 -16.47
N GLN A 257 7.41 5.04 -17.70
CA GLN A 257 6.93 6.30 -18.27
C GLN A 257 6.46 6.08 -19.71
N TYR A 258 5.48 6.86 -20.11
CA TYR A 258 5.19 7.03 -21.53
C TYR A 258 4.90 8.49 -21.83
N ILE A 259 5.23 8.88 -23.08
CA ILE A 259 4.99 10.22 -23.59
C ILE A 259 3.83 10.14 -24.57
N PHE A 260 2.82 10.97 -24.37
CA PHE A 260 1.69 11.09 -25.28
C PHE A 260 1.89 12.25 -26.24
N ASP A 261 1.37 12.10 -27.47
CA ASP A 261 1.60 13.07 -28.55
C ASP A 261 0.87 14.39 -28.30
N GLN A 262 -0.25 14.37 -27.58
CA GLN A 262 -1.06 15.54 -27.25
C GLN A 262 -1.37 15.55 -25.76
N ALA A 263 -1.06 16.64 -25.06
CA ALA A 263 -1.31 16.80 -23.64
C ALA A 263 -2.81 16.65 -23.27
N GLU A 264 -3.71 17.03 -24.20
CA GLU A 264 -5.15 16.98 -24.06
C GLU A 264 -5.75 15.58 -24.24
N GLU A 265 -5.00 14.65 -24.80
CA GLU A 265 -5.40 13.23 -24.90
C GLU A 265 -5.16 12.49 -23.57
N GLY A 266 -4.54 13.16 -22.60
CA GLY A 266 -4.41 12.69 -21.24
C GLY A 266 -5.77 12.43 -20.61
N ARG A 267 -5.76 11.60 -19.62
CA ARG A 267 -6.93 11.18 -18.87
C ARG A 267 -7.45 12.37 -18.06
N GLY A 268 -8.65 12.83 -18.27
CA GLY A 268 -9.24 13.94 -17.52
C GLY A 268 -9.34 15.26 -18.30
N ALA A 269 -9.63 15.18 -19.61
CA ALA A 269 -9.82 16.36 -20.45
C ALA A 269 -10.64 17.47 -19.79
N GLY A 270 -10.06 18.67 -19.70
CA GLY A 270 -10.66 19.84 -19.07
C GLY A 270 -10.36 20.00 -17.56
N LEU A 271 -9.56 19.11 -16.96
CA LEU A 271 -9.03 19.31 -15.61
C LEU A 271 -7.82 20.27 -15.61
N PRO A 272 -7.59 21.01 -14.52
CA PRO A 272 -6.38 21.81 -14.37
C PRO A 272 -5.15 20.94 -14.23
N HIS A 273 -4.04 21.35 -14.81
CA HIS A 273 -2.74 20.72 -14.62
C HIS A 273 -2.07 21.18 -13.31
N PHE A 274 -1.09 20.42 -12.85
CA PHE A 274 -0.20 20.88 -11.80
C PHE A 274 0.44 22.22 -12.15
N PRO A 275 0.56 23.14 -11.21
CA PRO A 275 1.21 24.43 -11.45
C PRO A 275 2.67 24.25 -11.83
N GLY A 276 3.12 25.01 -12.82
CA GLY A 276 4.55 25.12 -13.16
C GLY A 276 5.17 23.94 -13.93
N LEU A 277 4.35 23.00 -14.43
CA LEU A 277 4.87 21.89 -15.22
C LEU A 277 5.70 22.35 -16.42
N SER A 278 6.80 21.68 -16.68
CA SER A 278 7.54 21.79 -17.92
C SER A 278 6.70 21.31 -19.11
N HIS A 279 7.06 21.74 -20.33
CA HIS A 279 6.37 21.26 -21.54
C HIS A 279 6.44 19.72 -21.65
N GLU A 280 7.55 19.12 -21.28
CA GLU A 280 7.73 17.67 -21.29
C GLU A 280 6.79 16.99 -20.26
N ALA A 281 6.73 17.52 -19.05
CA ALA A 281 5.89 16.98 -17.98
C ALA A 281 4.39 17.04 -18.33
N THR A 282 3.93 18.03 -19.14
CA THR A 282 2.54 18.07 -19.61
C THR A 282 2.16 16.97 -20.59
N HIS A 283 3.12 16.22 -21.11
CA HIS A 283 2.93 15.11 -22.06
C HIS A 283 3.36 13.76 -21.50
N ARG A 284 3.59 13.66 -20.18
CA ARG A 284 4.15 12.48 -19.54
C ARG A 284 3.17 11.86 -18.54
N GLY A 285 2.99 10.54 -18.64
CA GLY A 285 2.42 9.72 -17.59
C GLY A 285 3.51 8.85 -16.99
N SER A 286 3.56 8.77 -15.67
CA SER A 286 4.54 7.98 -14.95
C SER A 286 3.84 7.12 -13.92
N TRP A 287 4.24 5.83 -13.80
CA TRP A 287 3.76 4.96 -12.75
C TRP A 287 4.90 4.24 -12.06
N PHE A 288 4.69 3.96 -10.78
CA PHE A 288 5.69 3.45 -9.86
C PHE A 288 5.11 2.33 -9.01
N ILE A 289 5.89 1.30 -8.72
CA ILE A 289 5.77 0.57 -7.47
C ILE A 289 6.74 1.21 -6.47
N LEU A 290 6.18 1.67 -5.37
CA LEU A 290 6.88 2.18 -4.20
C LEU A 290 7.08 1.06 -3.16
N PRO A 291 7.14 1.33 -1.85
CA PRO A 291 7.09 0.25 -0.88
C PRO A 291 5.87 -0.65 -1.11
N VAL A 292 6.12 -1.91 -1.47
CA VAL A 292 5.06 -2.89 -1.78
C VAL A 292 4.09 -3.09 -0.61
N PRO A 293 2.80 -3.27 -0.86
CA PRO A 293 2.11 -3.35 -2.15
C PRO A 293 1.41 -2.03 -2.52
N PHE A 294 2.15 -1.04 -2.92
CA PHE A 294 1.64 0.28 -3.23
C PHE A 294 2.13 0.79 -4.59
N GLY A 295 1.22 1.15 -5.47
CA GLY A 295 1.44 1.79 -6.75
C GLY A 295 1.05 3.26 -6.75
N LEU A 296 1.76 4.06 -7.53
CA LEU A 296 1.48 5.47 -7.73
C LEU A 296 1.57 5.82 -9.21
N GLU A 297 0.55 6.47 -9.73
CA GLU A 297 0.57 7.05 -11.07
C GLU A 297 0.44 8.57 -11.00
N VAL A 298 1.29 9.26 -11.75
CA VAL A 298 1.32 10.73 -11.80
C VAL A 298 1.14 11.18 -13.24
N TYR A 299 0.09 11.95 -13.44
CA TYR A 299 -0.29 12.58 -14.70
C TYR A 299 -0.30 14.11 -14.56
N PRO A 300 -0.30 14.86 -15.66
CA PRO A 300 -0.32 16.32 -15.59
C PRO A 300 -1.49 16.92 -14.81
N ASP A 301 -2.62 16.22 -14.76
CA ASP A 301 -3.90 16.70 -14.25
C ASP A 301 -4.45 15.89 -13.06
N HIS A 302 -3.83 14.77 -12.72
CA HIS A 302 -4.25 13.94 -11.58
C HIS A 302 -3.16 12.99 -11.09
N VAL A 303 -3.39 12.46 -9.92
CA VAL A 303 -2.64 11.34 -9.34
C VAL A 303 -3.61 10.20 -9.06
N ALA A 304 -3.20 8.98 -9.34
CA ALA A 304 -3.89 7.77 -8.90
C ALA A 304 -2.96 6.95 -7.99
N SER A 305 -3.46 6.50 -6.87
CA SER A 305 -2.73 5.58 -6.00
C SER A 305 -3.44 4.24 -5.91
N PHE A 306 -2.67 3.17 -5.99
CA PHE A 306 -3.12 1.78 -5.93
C PHE A 306 -2.60 1.15 -4.65
N HIS A 307 -3.49 0.80 -3.75
CA HIS A 307 -3.14 0.14 -2.51
C HIS A 307 -3.77 -1.25 -2.49
N VAL A 308 -2.94 -2.28 -2.47
CA VAL A 308 -3.39 -3.67 -2.45
C VAL A 308 -3.19 -4.25 -1.05
N THR A 309 -4.27 -4.57 -0.38
CA THR A 309 -4.26 -5.19 0.95
C THR A 309 -4.38 -6.71 0.80
N PRO A 310 -3.37 -7.49 1.18
CA PRO A 310 -3.49 -8.95 1.24
C PRO A 310 -4.51 -9.36 2.31
N ILE A 311 -5.47 -10.22 1.95
CA ILE A 311 -6.49 -10.75 2.88
C ILE A 311 -6.24 -12.25 3.11
N ALA A 312 -6.11 -13.00 2.04
CA ALA A 312 -5.79 -14.42 2.04
C ALA A 312 -4.79 -14.72 0.91
N PRO A 313 -4.20 -15.91 0.84
CA PRO A 313 -3.30 -16.26 -0.26
C PRO A 313 -3.93 -16.08 -1.66
N ASP A 314 -5.25 -16.19 -1.74
CA ASP A 314 -6.04 -16.12 -2.98
C ASP A 314 -7.08 -14.98 -2.96
N LEU A 315 -6.91 -14.00 -2.08
CA LEU A 315 -7.81 -12.85 -1.97
C LEU A 315 -7.04 -11.60 -1.57
N CYS A 316 -7.20 -10.52 -2.32
CA CYS A 316 -6.75 -9.19 -1.94
C CYS A 316 -7.85 -8.15 -2.14
N HIS A 317 -7.74 -7.05 -1.40
CA HIS A 317 -8.56 -5.86 -1.58
C HIS A 317 -7.70 -4.79 -2.24
N GLU A 318 -8.16 -4.24 -3.35
CA GLU A 318 -7.53 -3.11 -4.01
C GLU A 318 -8.35 -1.85 -3.84
N ARG A 319 -7.68 -0.77 -3.43
CA ARG A 319 -8.21 0.57 -3.32
C ARG A 319 -7.45 1.49 -4.27
N ILE A 320 -8.19 2.17 -5.15
CA ILE A 320 -7.65 3.17 -6.07
C ILE A 320 -8.21 4.52 -5.63
N ASP A 321 -7.35 5.41 -5.15
CA ASP A 321 -7.70 6.78 -4.80
C ASP A 321 -7.24 7.73 -5.91
N ILE A 322 -8.14 8.63 -6.30
CA ILE A 322 -7.87 9.67 -7.29
C ILE A 322 -7.74 11.01 -6.59
N TYR A 323 -6.69 11.72 -6.94
CA TYR A 323 -6.40 13.07 -6.45
C TYR A 323 -6.36 14.04 -7.61
N LEU A 324 -7.09 15.14 -7.51
CA LEU A 324 -7.16 16.20 -8.50
C LEU A 324 -6.61 17.50 -7.95
N ILE A 325 -6.23 18.42 -8.84
CA ILE A 325 -5.54 19.64 -8.48
C ILE A 325 -6.53 20.70 -8.00
N GLY A 326 -6.31 21.18 -6.77
CA GLY A 326 -7.06 22.26 -6.17
C GLY A 326 -8.56 22.01 -6.18
N GLU A 327 -9.35 23.01 -6.58
CA GLU A 327 -10.81 22.93 -6.59
C GLU A 327 -11.42 21.89 -7.56
N ALA A 328 -10.63 21.30 -8.45
CA ALA A 328 -11.11 20.24 -9.30
C ALA A 328 -11.52 18.99 -8.51
N ALA A 329 -11.00 18.84 -7.28
CA ALA A 329 -11.31 17.73 -6.42
C ALA A 329 -12.76 17.76 -5.88
N ASP A 330 -13.36 18.93 -5.67
CA ASP A 330 -14.67 19.05 -5.00
C ASP A 330 -15.66 20.02 -5.66
N ALA A 331 -15.20 21.01 -6.44
CA ALA A 331 -16.08 22.01 -7.03
C ALA A 331 -17.09 21.39 -8.00
N PRO A 332 -18.41 21.77 -7.91
CA PRO A 332 -19.45 21.17 -8.73
C PRO A 332 -19.24 21.29 -10.25
N ARG A 333 -18.55 22.32 -10.71
CA ARG A 333 -18.27 22.53 -12.13
C ARG A 333 -17.37 21.46 -12.74
N TYR A 334 -16.59 20.74 -11.92
CA TYR A 334 -15.69 19.67 -12.36
C TYR A 334 -16.27 18.26 -12.12
N GLU A 335 -17.50 18.16 -11.61
CA GLU A 335 -18.14 16.87 -11.35
C GLU A 335 -18.14 15.92 -12.55
N PRO A 336 -18.47 16.36 -13.79
CA PRO A 336 -18.42 15.46 -14.95
C PRO A 336 -17.02 14.92 -15.23
N GLN A 337 -15.99 15.74 -15.08
CA GLN A 337 -14.59 15.32 -15.30
C GLN A 337 -14.10 14.38 -14.21
N ARG A 338 -14.44 14.66 -12.93
CA ARG A 338 -14.14 13.74 -11.83
C ARG A 338 -14.73 12.36 -12.07
N GLN A 339 -16.02 12.30 -12.40
CA GLN A 339 -16.70 11.03 -12.66
C GLN A 339 -16.07 10.31 -13.85
N ALA A 340 -15.73 11.02 -14.91
CA ALA A 340 -15.06 10.43 -16.07
C ALA A 340 -13.71 9.79 -15.72
N VAL A 341 -12.90 10.43 -14.87
CA VAL A 341 -11.63 9.88 -14.39
C VAL A 341 -11.86 8.64 -13.52
N LEU A 342 -12.80 8.70 -12.57
CA LEU A 342 -13.12 7.55 -11.71
C LEU A 342 -13.67 6.36 -12.51
N GLU A 343 -14.52 6.61 -13.50
CA GLU A 343 -15.04 5.56 -14.39
C GLU A 343 -13.94 4.96 -15.25
N MET A 344 -13.05 5.79 -15.78
CA MET A 344 -11.91 5.34 -16.56
C MET A 344 -11.02 4.38 -15.75
N TRP A 345 -10.64 4.75 -14.53
CA TRP A 345 -9.83 3.90 -13.67
C TRP A 345 -10.55 2.62 -13.27
N ARG A 346 -11.85 2.72 -12.99
CA ARG A 346 -12.69 1.55 -12.72
C ARG A 346 -12.76 0.57 -13.90
N ASP A 347 -12.95 1.10 -15.09
CA ASP A 347 -13.09 0.26 -16.29
C ASP A 347 -11.75 -0.36 -16.69
N LEU A 348 -10.67 0.42 -16.62
CA LEU A 348 -9.31 -0.07 -16.90
C LEU A 348 -8.93 -1.23 -15.97
N ASN A 349 -9.16 -1.05 -14.67
CA ASN A 349 -8.81 -2.08 -13.68
C ASN A 349 -9.69 -3.34 -13.83
N LYS A 350 -10.96 -3.20 -14.23
CA LYS A 350 -11.82 -4.36 -14.52
C LYS A 350 -11.29 -5.26 -15.63
N GLU A 351 -10.58 -4.69 -16.62
CA GLU A 351 -9.97 -5.47 -17.69
C GLU A 351 -8.89 -6.40 -17.13
N ASP A 352 -8.18 -5.97 -16.07
CA ASP A 352 -7.12 -6.76 -15.42
C ASP A 352 -7.64 -7.82 -14.45
N VAL A 353 -8.73 -7.53 -13.71
CA VAL A 353 -9.25 -8.42 -12.66
C VAL A 353 -9.40 -9.86 -13.16
N GLY A 354 -10.07 -10.07 -14.28
CA GLY A 354 -10.28 -11.42 -14.83
C GLY A 354 -8.98 -12.13 -15.21
N LEU A 355 -7.95 -11.40 -15.61
CA LEU A 355 -6.64 -11.94 -16.00
C LEU A 355 -5.88 -12.41 -14.75
N ILE A 356 -5.77 -11.56 -13.72
CA ILE A 356 -5.02 -11.90 -12.51
C ILE A 356 -5.73 -12.97 -11.66
N GLU A 357 -7.05 -13.04 -11.67
CA GLU A 357 -7.82 -14.18 -11.11
C GLU A 357 -7.54 -15.48 -11.88
N SER A 358 -7.40 -15.41 -13.21
CA SER A 358 -7.01 -16.56 -14.01
C SER A 358 -5.59 -17.03 -13.71
N LEU A 359 -4.64 -16.11 -13.45
CA LEU A 359 -3.29 -16.44 -12.99
C LEU A 359 -3.33 -17.19 -11.67
N GLN A 360 -4.09 -16.69 -10.68
CA GLN A 360 -4.27 -17.34 -9.38
C GLN A 360 -4.79 -18.77 -9.55
N LYS A 361 -5.83 -18.94 -10.35
CA LYS A 361 -6.38 -20.27 -10.65
C LYS A 361 -5.36 -21.18 -11.31
N GLY A 362 -4.55 -20.66 -12.22
CA GLY A 362 -3.49 -21.40 -12.91
C GLY A 362 -2.44 -21.98 -11.95
N ARG A 363 -2.17 -21.30 -10.83
CA ARG A 363 -1.21 -21.76 -9.81
C ARG A 363 -1.62 -23.02 -9.05
N THR A 364 -2.84 -23.48 -9.19
CA THR A 364 -3.29 -24.77 -8.65
C THR A 364 -2.88 -25.95 -9.55
N SER A 365 -2.40 -25.68 -10.77
CA SER A 365 -1.99 -26.72 -11.73
C SER A 365 -0.54 -27.15 -11.49
N PRO A 366 -0.28 -28.47 -11.34
CA PRO A 366 1.09 -28.97 -11.27
C PRO A 366 1.85 -28.87 -12.61
N ALA A 367 1.17 -28.50 -13.69
CA ALA A 367 1.80 -28.29 -15.00
C ALA A 367 2.51 -26.93 -15.13
N TYR A 368 2.31 -26.04 -14.16
CA TYR A 368 3.02 -24.76 -14.09
C TYR A 368 4.14 -24.85 -13.04
N ASP A 369 5.36 -24.55 -13.45
CA ASP A 369 6.59 -24.69 -12.68
C ASP A 369 7.39 -23.38 -12.54
N GLY A 370 6.71 -22.23 -12.60
CA GLY A 370 7.31 -20.90 -12.54
C GLY A 370 7.48 -20.23 -13.91
N GLY A 371 7.20 -20.95 -15.00
CA GLY A 371 7.15 -20.42 -16.35
C GLY A 371 8.49 -19.93 -16.89
N ARG A 372 8.44 -19.24 -18.02
CA ARG A 372 9.58 -18.56 -18.65
C ARG A 372 9.29 -17.07 -18.74
N LEU A 373 10.27 -16.28 -18.37
CA LEU A 373 10.19 -14.84 -18.37
C LEU A 373 10.64 -14.28 -19.72
N SER A 374 9.98 -13.21 -20.14
CA SER A 374 10.45 -12.41 -21.27
C SER A 374 11.72 -11.66 -20.86
N PRO A 375 12.85 -11.86 -21.56
CA PRO A 375 14.08 -11.15 -21.22
C PRO A 375 14.02 -9.65 -21.49
N TYR A 376 12.97 -9.18 -22.15
CA TYR A 376 12.76 -7.77 -22.45
C TYR A 376 11.71 -7.12 -21.52
N TRP A 377 10.62 -7.83 -21.18
CA TRP A 377 9.49 -7.22 -20.47
C TRP A 377 9.45 -7.54 -18.97
N ASP A 378 9.99 -8.69 -18.54
CA ASP A 378 9.71 -9.25 -17.21
C ASP A 378 10.83 -9.00 -16.19
N GLU A 379 11.77 -8.07 -16.46
CA GLU A 379 12.84 -7.75 -15.51
C GLU A 379 12.28 -7.15 -14.22
N ALA A 380 11.24 -6.30 -14.31
CA ALA A 380 10.63 -5.70 -13.12
C ALA A 380 9.79 -6.72 -12.30
N PRO A 381 8.93 -7.57 -12.87
CA PRO A 381 8.32 -8.69 -12.13
C PRO A 381 9.32 -9.63 -11.46
N LEU A 382 10.42 -9.97 -12.16
CA LEU A 382 11.49 -10.77 -11.56
C LEU A 382 12.18 -10.02 -10.40
N HIS A 383 12.40 -8.73 -10.56
CA HIS A 383 12.97 -7.90 -9.49
C HIS A 383 12.05 -7.85 -8.28
N LEU A 384 10.73 -7.70 -8.46
CA LEU A 384 9.75 -7.77 -7.38
C LEU A 384 9.85 -9.10 -6.63
N SER A 385 9.94 -10.22 -7.36
CA SER A 385 10.13 -11.55 -6.78
C SER A 385 11.41 -11.65 -5.94
N ARG A 386 12.51 -11.08 -6.43
CA ARG A 386 13.81 -11.00 -5.72
C ARG A 386 13.74 -10.11 -4.48
N MET A 387 13.06 -8.97 -4.57
CA MET A 387 12.86 -8.08 -3.42
C MET A 387 12.05 -8.76 -2.31
N ILE A 388 11.00 -9.51 -2.68
CA ILE A 388 10.22 -10.30 -1.73
C ILE A 388 11.13 -11.31 -1.02
N LEU A 389 11.92 -12.06 -1.78
CA LEU A 389 12.85 -13.05 -1.23
C LEU A 389 13.90 -12.41 -0.31
N GLU A 390 14.48 -11.27 -0.72
CA GLU A 390 15.47 -10.55 0.09
C GLU A 390 14.85 -9.99 1.37
N GLY A 391 13.64 -9.44 1.31
CA GLY A 391 12.91 -8.96 2.49
C GLY A 391 12.62 -10.07 3.51
N MET A 392 12.63 -11.34 3.07
CA MET A 392 12.45 -12.49 3.94
C MET A 392 13.74 -13.02 4.58
N ARG A 393 14.91 -12.60 4.12
CA ARG A 393 16.22 -12.93 4.72
C ARG A 393 16.46 -12.14 6.00
#